data_0532ed9d59592dec6da017a2d5845b6c
#
_entry.id   0532ed9d59592dec6da017a2d5845b6c
#
_cell.length_a   1.000
_cell.length_b   1.000
_cell.length_c   1.000
_cell.angle_alpha   90.00
_cell.angle_beta   90.00
_cell.angle_gamma   90.00
#
_symmetry.space_group_name_H-M   'P 1'
#
loop_
_entity.id
_entity.type
_entity.pdbx_description
1 polymer ?
#
loop_
_entity_poly.entity_id
_entity_poly.type
_entity_poly.pdbx_seq_one_letter_code
_entity_poly.pdbx_strand_id
1 'polypeptide(L)'
;MTTERVTIIGGGLAGCEAAWQLARRGIGVDLYEMRPRRGTEAHATDRLAELVCSNSFRNATLETAVGLLKEEMRHLGSLVMRVADATRVPAGACLAVDRMHFADGVTQAVEALPAVRIVREEMTEIPAELTIVATGPLTSPALSEALQRVLGTRHLYFYDAIAPIVTTESIDMGVAWKASRYDKGGEDYINCPLDREQYHAFVEAVVHADKVPTRDFERCLYFEGCMPIEEMARRGRDTLAFGPMRPVGLVDPRSGKRAHACVQLRQDDAEGRLFNMVGFQTKMTYPEQRRVFRMIPGLGSAEFVRLGSLHRNTFVDAPALLLPSLQVMGRKRLLLAGQLVGVEGYVESAATGLLAGLNAGRLLAGQAPLAPPRTTALGSLLAYVTQRGKKAFQPMNANYGLFPPLARALRGRDKKLAMAERALAELMRWRESAHLGEEPAGCQSVA
;
A
#
# COMPACT_ATOMS: atom_id res chain seq x y z
N MET A 1 1.25 -31.48 20.19
CA MET A 1 1.56 -30.32 19.32
C MET A 1 1.02 -30.66 17.95
N THR A 2 0.13 -29.86 17.41
CA THR A 2 -0.48 -30.13 16.11
C THR A 2 0.61 -30.01 15.04
N THR A 3 0.80 -31.06 14.28
CA THR A 3 1.69 -31.10 13.08
C THR A 3 1.11 -30.29 11.92
N GLU A 4 -0.04 -29.67 12.11
CA GLU A 4 -0.76 -28.94 11.07
C GLU A 4 -0.09 -27.59 10.81
N ARG A 5 0.22 -27.34 9.53
CA ARG A 5 0.83 -26.09 9.05
C ARG A 5 -0.23 -25.23 8.39
N VAL A 6 -0.01 -23.91 8.37
CA VAL A 6 -0.87 -22.97 7.63
C VAL A 6 -0.25 -22.72 6.25
N THR A 7 -1.03 -22.89 5.20
CA THR A 7 -0.62 -22.52 3.85
C THR A 7 -0.90 -21.02 3.63
N ILE A 8 0.10 -20.27 3.20
CA ILE A 8 -0.02 -18.88 2.78
C ILE A 8 0.34 -18.78 1.31
N ILE A 9 -0.55 -18.23 0.50
CA ILE A 9 -0.31 -18.04 -0.94
C ILE A 9 -0.07 -16.56 -1.22
N GLY A 10 1.16 -16.22 -1.62
CA GLY A 10 1.66 -14.88 -1.91
C GLY A 10 2.63 -14.34 -0.86
N GLY A 11 3.88 -14.10 -1.27
CA GLY A 11 4.97 -13.54 -0.45
C GLY A 11 5.04 -12.02 -0.48
N GLY A 12 3.90 -11.34 -0.68
CA GLY A 12 3.79 -9.88 -0.57
C GLY A 12 3.68 -9.39 0.89
N LEU A 13 3.38 -8.09 1.07
CA LEU A 13 3.26 -7.46 2.40
C LEU A 13 2.32 -8.22 3.34
N ALA A 14 1.13 -8.59 2.85
CA ALA A 14 0.12 -9.28 3.66
C ALA A 14 0.53 -10.71 4.00
N GLY A 15 1.12 -11.46 3.05
CA GLY A 15 1.55 -12.83 3.30
C GLY A 15 2.73 -12.91 4.25
N CYS A 16 3.73 -12.04 4.10
CA CYS A 16 4.87 -11.96 5.02
C CYS A 16 4.43 -11.56 6.43
N GLU A 17 3.51 -10.62 6.56
CA GLU A 17 2.94 -10.23 7.84
C GLU A 17 2.18 -11.38 8.51
N ALA A 18 1.36 -12.12 7.75
CA ALA A 18 0.64 -13.29 8.24
C ALA A 18 1.60 -14.41 8.68
N ALA A 19 2.64 -14.69 7.89
CA ALA A 19 3.67 -15.68 8.22
C ALA A 19 4.40 -15.32 9.51
N TRP A 20 4.76 -14.05 9.69
CA TRP A 20 5.38 -13.52 10.89
C TRP A 20 4.51 -13.71 12.11
N GLN A 21 3.21 -13.37 12.04
CA GLN A 21 2.29 -13.49 13.16
C GLN A 21 2.07 -14.95 13.59
N LEU A 22 2.06 -15.89 12.65
CA LEU A 22 1.94 -17.32 12.92
C LEU A 22 3.23 -17.91 13.52
N ALA A 23 4.37 -17.61 12.89
CA ALA A 23 5.66 -18.14 13.31
C ALA A 23 6.04 -17.70 14.73
N ARG A 24 5.76 -16.44 15.11
CA ARG A 24 5.95 -15.94 16.49
C ARG A 24 5.12 -16.69 17.53
N ARG A 25 4.09 -17.41 17.11
CA ARG A 25 3.24 -18.26 17.95
C ARG A 25 3.61 -19.75 17.89
N GLY A 26 4.76 -20.06 17.26
CA GLY A 26 5.25 -21.42 17.10
C GLY A 26 4.47 -22.25 16.08
N ILE A 27 3.67 -21.61 15.23
CA ILE A 27 2.85 -22.29 14.20
C ILE A 27 3.65 -22.40 12.92
N GLY A 28 3.73 -23.62 12.37
CA GLY A 28 4.39 -23.91 11.11
C GLY A 28 3.65 -23.24 9.93
N VAL A 29 4.41 -22.68 8.98
CA VAL A 29 3.89 -21.98 7.81
C VAL A 29 4.57 -22.50 6.55
N ASP A 30 3.79 -22.73 5.49
CA ASP A 30 4.24 -22.92 4.12
C ASP A 30 3.85 -21.69 3.31
N LEU A 31 4.84 -20.82 3.07
CA LEU A 31 4.66 -19.57 2.32
C LEU A 31 5.02 -19.78 0.86
N TYR A 32 4.01 -19.78 -0.01
CA TYR A 32 4.19 -19.92 -1.45
C TYR A 32 4.38 -18.54 -2.11
N GLU A 33 5.46 -18.40 -2.85
CA GLU A 33 5.76 -17.23 -3.68
C GLU A 33 6.18 -17.70 -5.08
N MET A 34 5.50 -17.24 -6.12
CA MET A 34 5.75 -17.71 -7.48
C MET A 34 7.08 -17.21 -8.08
N ARG A 35 7.62 -16.09 -7.59
CA ARG A 35 8.91 -15.56 -8.04
C ARG A 35 10.08 -16.34 -7.39
N PRO A 36 11.17 -16.56 -8.10
CA PRO A 36 11.50 -16.09 -9.47
C PRO A 36 10.94 -16.97 -10.60
N ARG A 37 10.33 -18.13 -10.32
CA ARG A 37 9.88 -19.06 -11.38
C ARG A 37 8.85 -18.44 -12.33
N ARG A 38 7.97 -17.61 -11.79
CA ARG A 38 7.01 -16.82 -12.54
C ARG A 38 7.05 -15.36 -12.08
N GLY A 39 7.47 -14.47 -12.98
CA GLY A 39 7.46 -13.03 -12.73
C GLY A 39 6.09 -12.40 -12.89
N THR A 40 5.97 -11.13 -12.55
CA THR A 40 4.83 -10.26 -12.87
C THR A 40 5.33 -9.02 -13.60
N GLU A 41 4.43 -8.27 -14.20
CA GLU A 41 4.77 -7.04 -14.93
C GLU A 41 5.29 -5.92 -14.00
N ALA A 42 5.01 -5.98 -12.69
CA ALA A 42 5.34 -4.93 -11.74
C ALA A 42 6.56 -5.22 -10.86
N HIS A 43 6.85 -6.49 -10.59
CA HIS A 43 7.98 -6.87 -9.75
C HIS A 43 9.27 -6.94 -10.57
N ALA A 44 10.37 -6.48 -9.98
CA ALA A 44 11.70 -6.47 -10.58
C ALA A 44 12.65 -7.50 -9.94
N THR A 45 12.33 -8.00 -8.74
CA THR A 45 13.17 -8.90 -7.96
C THR A 45 12.40 -10.15 -7.50
N ASP A 46 13.12 -11.10 -6.91
CA ASP A 46 12.55 -12.28 -6.24
C ASP A 46 12.34 -12.08 -4.72
N ARG A 47 12.65 -10.88 -4.22
CA ARG A 47 12.50 -10.54 -2.81
C ARG A 47 11.05 -10.53 -2.38
N LEU A 48 10.81 -10.94 -1.13
CA LEU A 48 9.49 -10.86 -0.52
C LEU A 48 9.11 -9.40 -0.25
N ALA A 49 7.81 -9.13 -0.15
CA ALA A 49 7.24 -7.81 0.16
C ALA A 49 7.78 -6.64 -0.69
N GLU A 50 8.18 -6.88 -1.94
CA GLU A 50 8.66 -5.84 -2.86
C GLU A 50 7.60 -4.76 -3.07
N LEU A 51 8.00 -3.49 -2.92
CA LEU A 51 7.12 -2.33 -3.11
C LEU A 51 7.08 -1.95 -4.59
N VAL A 52 6.00 -2.27 -5.28
CA VAL A 52 5.91 -2.15 -6.75
C VAL A 52 5.49 -0.76 -7.24
N CYS A 53 4.66 -0.03 -6.50
CA CYS A 53 4.09 1.25 -6.95
C CYS A 53 4.92 2.45 -6.45
N SER A 54 5.13 2.53 -5.14
CA SER A 54 5.74 3.66 -4.44
C SER A 54 6.60 3.11 -3.30
N ASN A 55 7.54 3.91 -2.80
CA ASN A 55 8.28 3.59 -1.58
C ASN A 55 7.65 4.20 -0.32
N SER A 56 6.44 4.72 -0.41
CA SER A 56 5.79 5.45 0.68
C SER A 56 4.67 4.65 1.32
N PHE A 57 4.71 4.57 2.65
CA PHE A 57 3.61 4.13 3.49
C PHE A 57 2.68 5.29 3.89
N ARG A 58 2.74 6.43 3.19
CA ARG A 58 1.94 7.65 3.43
C ARG A 58 2.23 8.32 4.78
N ASN A 59 1.37 9.26 5.18
CA ASN A 59 1.57 10.08 6.39
C ASN A 59 1.67 9.22 7.66
N ALA A 60 2.62 9.54 8.53
CA ALA A 60 2.93 8.79 9.76
C ALA A 60 2.32 9.40 11.04
N THR A 61 1.66 10.57 10.95
CA THR A 61 1.12 11.24 12.14
C THR A 61 -0.28 10.73 12.51
N LEU A 62 -0.63 10.77 13.78
CA LEU A 62 -1.96 10.40 14.28
C LEU A 62 -3.09 11.32 13.80
N GLU A 63 -2.77 12.43 13.16
CA GLU A 63 -3.75 13.32 12.50
C GLU A 63 -4.38 12.67 11.25
N THR A 64 -3.84 11.52 10.82
CA THR A 64 -4.36 10.72 9.71
C THR A 64 -4.68 9.30 10.16
N ALA A 65 -5.75 8.73 9.63
CA ALA A 65 -6.14 7.37 10.01
C ALA A 65 -5.11 6.31 9.55
N VAL A 66 -4.37 6.55 8.46
CA VAL A 66 -3.28 5.68 8.04
C VAL A 66 -2.06 5.77 8.98
N GLY A 67 -1.82 6.92 9.59
CA GLY A 67 -0.82 7.07 10.65
C GLY A 67 -1.22 6.31 11.91
N LEU A 68 -2.49 6.42 12.30
CA LEU A 68 -3.06 5.64 13.40
C LEU A 68 -2.98 4.13 13.11
N LEU A 69 -3.33 3.68 11.89
CA LEU A 69 -3.25 2.26 11.52
C LEU A 69 -1.82 1.70 11.68
N LYS A 70 -0.80 2.50 11.32
CA LYS A 70 0.60 2.11 11.54
C LYS A 70 0.91 1.91 13.02
N GLU A 71 0.41 2.80 13.87
CA GLU A 71 0.61 2.69 15.32
C GLU A 71 -0.12 1.48 15.90
N GLU A 72 -1.34 1.22 15.45
CA GLU A 72 -2.08 0.00 15.79
C GLU A 72 -1.28 -1.27 15.42
N MET A 73 -0.69 -1.29 14.22
CA MET A 73 0.15 -2.41 13.76
C MET A 73 1.43 -2.57 14.60
N ARG A 74 2.07 -1.45 15.01
CA ARG A 74 3.24 -1.50 15.92
C ARG A 74 2.86 -2.15 17.26
N HIS A 75 1.76 -1.75 17.84
CA HIS A 75 1.25 -2.34 19.08
C HIS A 75 0.91 -3.83 18.94
N LEU A 76 0.60 -4.31 17.74
CA LEU A 76 0.35 -5.71 17.44
C LEU A 76 1.62 -6.48 16.99
N GLY A 77 2.79 -5.84 17.00
CA GLY A 77 4.07 -6.46 16.68
C GLY A 77 4.26 -6.76 15.20
N SER A 78 3.87 -5.83 14.32
CA SER A 78 4.00 -5.94 12.87
C SER A 78 5.45 -6.03 12.40
N LEU A 79 5.75 -7.01 11.55
CA LEU A 79 7.01 -7.11 10.82
C LEU A 79 7.19 -5.94 9.85
N VAL A 80 6.13 -5.65 9.07
CA VAL A 80 6.18 -4.61 8.02
C VAL A 80 6.49 -3.26 8.64
N MET A 81 5.88 -2.92 9.78
CA MET A 81 6.18 -1.65 10.45
C MET A 81 7.59 -1.62 11.04
N ARG A 82 8.05 -2.72 11.64
CA ARG A 82 9.42 -2.82 12.20
C ARG A 82 10.47 -2.56 11.12
N VAL A 83 10.35 -3.21 9.96
CA VAL A 83 11.31 -3.06 8.87
C VAL A 83 11.18 -1.68 8.19
N ALA A 84 9.95 -1.16 8.04
CA ALA A 84 9.72 0.16 7.47
C ALA A 84 10.34 1.28 8.34
N ASP A 85 10.25 1.16 9.66
CA ASP A 85 10.88 2.13 10.57
C ASP A 85 12.42 2.05 10.53
N ALA A 86 13.00 0.84 10.32
CA ALA A 86 14.45 0.62 10.23
C ALA A 86 15.05 1.07 8.89
N THR A 87 14.26 1.11 7.82
CA THR A 87 14.73 1.44 6.46
C THR A 87 14.21 2.79 5.96
N ARG A 88 13.85 3.67 6.90
CA ARG A 88 13.26 4.96 6.63
C ARG A 88 14.20 5.89 5.86
N VAL A 89 13.64 6.61 4.89
CA VAL A 89 14.30 7.70 4.16
C VAL A 89 13.57 9.03 4.41
N PRO A 90 14.24 10.19 4.23
CA PRO A 90 13.62 11.50 4.41
C PRO A 90 12.39 11.70 3.51
N ALA A 91 11.24 12.05 4.11
CA ALA A 91 9.98 12.29 3.41
C ALA A 91 8.99 13.15 4.22
N GLY A 92 9.48 14.10 5.01
CA GLY A 92 8.66 14.96 5.84
C GLY A 92 7.78 14.19 6.82
N ALA A 93 6.48 14.43 6.80
CA ALA A 93 5.52 13.72 7.65
C ALA A 93 5.13 12.32 7.14
N CYS A 94 5.67 11.89 6.00
CA CYS A 94 5.42 10.55 5.46
C CYS A 94 6.43 9.53 6.00
N LEU A 95 6.02 8.27 6.11
CA LEU A 95 6.93 7.14 6.24
C LEU A 95 7.25 6.66 4.83
N ALA A 96 8.42 7.03 4.32
CA ALA A 96 9.00 6.48 3.11
C ALA A 96 10.22 5.64 3.47
N VAL A 97 10.53 4.63 2.67
CA VAL A 97 11.61 3.68 2.92
C VAL A 97 12.55 3.57 1.72
N ASP A 98 13.79 3.17 1.97
CA ASP A 98 14.60 2.59 0.91
C ASP A 98 13.93 1.30 0.45
N ARG A 99 13.54 1.27 -0.82
CA ARG A 99 12.74 0.18 -1.40
C ARG A 99 13.44 -1.17 -1.35
N MET A 100 14.74 -1.16 -1.64
CA MET A 100 15.53 -2.39 -1.70
C MET A 100 15.85 -2.90 -0.30
N HIS A 101 16.34 -2.03 0.57
CA HIS A 101 16.62 -2.39 1.97
C HIS A 101 15.37 -2.85 2.71
N PHE A 102 14.20 -2.29 2.40
CA PHE A 102 12.93 -2.75 2.96
C PHE A 102 12.61 -4.18 2.53
N ALA A 103 12.67 -4.47 1.23
CA ALA A 103 12.38 -5.80 0.70
C ALA A 103 13.40 -6.84 1.20
N ASP A 104 14.68 -6.48 1.26
CA ASP A 104 15.74 -7.31 1.84
C ASP A 104 15.48 -7.60 3.33
N GLY A 105 15.16 -6.58 4.11
CA GLY A 105 14.91 -6.71 5.54
C GLY A 105 13.69 -7.60 5.85
N VAL A 106 12.60 -7.48 5.08
CA VAL A 106 11.45 -8.38 5.22
C VAL A 106 11.80 -9.80 4.80
N THR A 107 12.51 -9.98 3.69
CA THR A 107 12.94 -11.31 3.21
C THR A 107 13.79 -12.01 4.25
N GLN A 108 14.85 -11.36 4.73
CA GLN A 108 15.74 -11.89 5.76
C GLN A 108 15.00 -12.24 7.05
N ALA A 109 14.10 -11.37 7.50
CA ALA A 109 13.32 -11.61 8.71
C ALA A 109 12.40 -12.84 8.58
N VAL A 110 11.81 -13.07 7.41
CA VAL A 110 10.94 -14.25 7.18
C VAL A 110 11.78 -15.51 7.00
N GLU A 111 12.90 -15.45 6.28
CA GLU A 111 13.84 -16.57 6.09
C GLU A 111 14.47 -17.04 7.42
N ALA A 112 14.70 -16.12 8.35
CA ALA A 112 15.25 -16.42 9.66
C ALA A 112 14.27 -17.16 10.60
N LEU A 113 13.00 -17.31 10.24
CA LEU A 113 11.99 -17.98 11.07
C LEU A 113 12.01 -19.50 10.84
N PRO A 114 12.43 -20.33 11.81
CA PRO A 114 12.48 -21.80 11.65
C PRO A 114 11.12 -22.43 11.36
N ALA A 115 10.02 -21.79 11.78
CA ALA A 115 8.67 -22.26 11.56
C ALA A 115 8.16 -21.99 10.11
N VAL A 116 8.84 -21.12 9.34
CA VAL A 116 8.42 -20.75 7.98
C VAL A 116 9.23 -21.53 6.96
N ARG A 117 8.54 -22.20 6.05
CA ARG A 117 9.11 -22.78 4.83
C ARG A 117 8.67 -21.94 3.65
N ILE A 118 9.60 -21.27 2.97
CA ILE A 118 9.33 -20.54 1.73
C ILE A 118 9.40 -21.52 0.57
N VAL A 119 8.31 -21.61 -0.18
CA VAL A 119 8.18 -22.46 -1.39
C VAL A 119 8.10 -21.55 -2.60
N ARG A 120 9.17 -21.52 -3.39
CA ARG A 120 9.27 -20.70 -4.62
C ARG A 120 8.56 -21.39 -5.78
N GLU A 121 7.22 -21.41 -5.72
CA GLU A 121 6.36 -22.10 -6.67
C GLU A 121 5.01 -21.39 -6.81
N GLU A 122 4.44 -21.44 -8.02
CA GLU A 122 3.10 -20.92 -8.27
C GLU A 122 2.06 -21.93 -7.73
N MET A 123 1.19 -21.45 -6.86
CA MET A 123 -0.02 -22.18 -6.48
C MET A 123 -1.12 -21.90 -7.51
N THR A 124 -1.66 -22.94 -8.08
CA THR A 124 -2.73 -22.88 -9.10
C THR A 124 -4.09 -23.34 -8.57
N GLU A 125 -4.10 -23.96 -7.39
CA GLU A 125 -5.31 -24.42 -6.69
C GLU A 125 -5.30 -23.96 -5.24
N ILE A 126 -6.47 -23.89 -4.61
CA ILE A 126 -6.62 -23.52 -3.21
C ILE A 126 -6.74 -24.83 -2.40
N PRO A 127 -5.79 -25.11 -1.49
CA PRO A 127 -5.82 -26.30 -0.66
C PRO A 127 -7.04 -26.35 0.27
N ALA A 128 -7.40 -27.55 0.71
CA ALA A 128 -8.49 -27.76 1.68
C ALA A 128 -8.05 -27.45 3.13
N GLU A 129 -6.75 -27.46 3.39
CA GLU A 129 -6.13 -27.12 4.66
C GLU A 129 -6.36 -25.66 4.99
N LEU A 130 -6.00 -25.25 6.22
CA LEU A 130 -6.12 -23.84 6.62
C LEU A 130 -5.20 -22.97 5.76
N THR A 131 -5.83 -22.16 4.93
CA THR A 131 -5.15 -21.36 3.90
C THR A 131 -5.46 -19.88 4.02
N ILE A 132 -4.42 -19.05 3.87
CA ILE A 132 -4.52 -17.60 3.71
C ILE A 132 -4.13 -17.26 2.27
N VAL A 133 -5.02 -16.67 1.49
CA VAL A 133 -4.70 -16.14 0.17
C VAL A 133 -4.37 -14.66 0.29
N ALA A 134 -3.12 -14.30 0.02
CA ALA A 134 -2.55 -12.98 0.18
C ALA A 134 -1.76 -12.51 -1.07
N THR A 135 -2.22 -12.92 -2.25
CA THR A 135 -1.53 -12.73 -3.54
C THR A 135 -1.56 -11.31 -4.06
N GLY A 136 -2.29 -10.42 -3.38
CA GLY A 136 -2.40 -9.02 -3.77
C GLY A 136 -3.09 -8.82 -5.12
N PRO A 137 -2.82 -7.68 -5.77
CA PRO A 137 -3.53 -7.30 -6.98
C PRO A 137 -3.12 -8.08 -8.24
N LEU A 138 -1.90 -8.65 -8.25
CA LEU A 138 -1.31 -9.33 -9.40
C LEU A 138 -1.39 -10.85 -9.25
N THR A 139 -2.52 -11.35 -8.78
CA THR A 139 -2.82 -12.78 -8.69
C THR A 139 -2.71 -13.43 -10.08
N SER A 140 -2.04 -14.58 -10.15
CA SER A 140 -1.85 -15.28 -11.43
C SER A 140 -3.19 -15.72 -12.05
N PRO A 141 -3.29 -15.82 -13.38
CA PRO A 141 -4.52 -16.26 -14.05
C PRO A 141 -5.04 -17.60 -13.55
N ALA A 142 -4.17 -18.59 -13.37
CA ALA A 142 -4.56 -19.92 -12.90
C ALA A 142 -5.15 -19.87 -11.49
N LEU A 143 -4.51 -19.16 -10.56
CA LEU A 143 -5.04 -19.01 -9.21
C LEU A 143 -6.30 -18.13 -9.18
N SER A 144 -6.40 -17.11 -10.05
CA SER A 144 -7.63 -16.32 -10.19
C SER A 144 -8.82 -17.19 -10.60
N GLU A 145 -8.63 -18.11 -11.53
CA GLU A 145 -9.66 -19.09 -11.92
C GLU A 145 -10.03 -20.04 -10.77
N ALA A 146 -9.02 -20.52 -10.02
CA ALA A 146 -9.25 -21.35 -8.83
C ALA A 146 -10.04 -20.61 -7.76
N LEU A 147 -9.69 -19.34 -7.48
CA LEU A 147 -10.44 -18.46 -6.58
C LEU A 147 -11.88 -18.29 -7.05
N GLN A 148 -12.10 -18.05 -8.34
CA GLN A 148 -13.43 -17.88 -8.91
C GLN A 148 -14.29 -19.14 -8.73
N ARG A 149 -13.72 -20.32 -8.97
CA ARG A 149 -14.41 -21.62 -8.72
C ARG A 149 -14.78 -21.78 -7.24
N VAL A 150 -13.84 -21.44 -6.34
CA VAL A 150 -14.02 -21.63 -4.90
C VAL A 150 -15.01 -20.63 -4.31
N LEU A 151 -14.99 -19.38 -4.78
CA LEU A 151 -15.83 -18.29 -4.25
C LEU A 151 -17.19 -18.19 -4.95
N GLY A 152 -17.36 -18.84 -6.11
CA GLY A 152 -18.62 -18.82 -6.86
C GLY A 152 -19.00 -17.47 -7.45
N THR A 153 -18.06 -16.53 -7.53
CA THR A 153 -18.29 -15.15 -8.01
C THR A 153 -17.23 -14.71 -9.01
N ARG A 154 -17.60 -13.77 -9.89
CA ARG A 154 -16.61 -13.11 -10.76
C ARG A 154 -15.80 -12.12 -9.92
N HIS A 155 -14.48 -12.06 -10.19
CA HIS A 155 -13.63 -11.03 -9.61
C HIS A 155 -14.01 -9.66 -10.14
N LEU A 156 -13.89 -8.65 -9.27
CA LEU A 156 -13.90 -7.26 -9.67
C LEU A 156 -12.46 -6.84 -10.02
N TYR A 157 -12.34 -5.94 -10.97
CA TYR A 157 -11.04 -5.46 -11.43
C TYR A 157 -11.00 -3.94 -11.36
N PHE A 158 -9.85 -3.39 -11.01
CA PHE A 158 -9.53 -1.98 -11.19
C PHE A 158 -8.14 -1.83 -11.80
N TYR A 159 -7.85 -0.64 -12.31
CA TYR A 159 -6.54 -0.32 -12.86
C TYR A 159 -5.77 0.55 -11.90
N ASP A 160 -4.51 0.21 -11.70
CA ASP A 160 -3.53 0.96 -10.92
C ASP A 160 -2.37 1.37 -11.82
N ALA A 161 -1.85 2.56 -11.64
CA ALA A 161 -0.73 3.07 -12.41
C ALA A 161 0.46 3.38 -11.50
N ILE A 162 1.66 3.16 -12.03
CA ILE A 162 2.93 3.38 -11.34
C ILE A 162 3.55 4.69 -11.80
N ALA A 163 4.18 5.42 -10.88
CA ALA A 163 4.90 6.65 -11.16
C ALA A 163 6.37 6.39 -11.56
N PRO A 164 6.98 7.24 -12.42
CA PRO A 164 8.37 7.13 -12.81
C PRO A 164 9.35 7.44 -11.68
N ILE A 165 10.58 6.90 -11.83
CA ILE A 165 11.75 7.18 -10.98
C ILE A 165 12.86 7.75 -11.86
N VAL A 166 13.48 8.84 -11.39
CA VAL A 166 14.59 9.54 -12.07
C VAL A 166 15.86 9.51 -11.23
N THR A 167 17.03 9.62 -11.87
CA THR A 167 18.32 9.77 -11.18
C THR A 167 18.51 11.21 -10.70
N THR A 168 19.09 11.39 -9.53
CA THR A 168 19.39 12.72 -8.96
C THR A 168 20.31 13.54 -9.85
N GLU A 169 21.33 12.91 -10.43
CA GLU A 169 22.34 13.55 -11.28
C GLU A 169 21.74 14.17 -12.55
N SER A 170 20.59 13.67 -13.00
CA SER A 170 19.89 14.15 -14.19
C SER A 170 18.91 15.30 -13.90
N ILE A 171 18.76 15.72 -12.65
CA ILE A 171 17.89 16.82 -12.24
C ILE A 171 18.68 18.13 -12.25
N ASP A 172 18.21 19.12 -12.98
CA ASP A 172 18.80 20.46 -12.97
C ASP A 172 18.43 21.21 -11.69
N MET A 173 19.35 21.18 -10.72
CA MET A 173 19.22 21.88 -9.44
C MET A 173 19.37 23.40 -9.56
N GLY A 174 19.79 23.92 -10.72
CA GLY A 174 19.72 25.36 -11.03
C GLY A 174 18.28 25.86 -11.18
N VAL A 175 17.36 24.97 -11.54
CA VAL A 175 15.92 25.23 -11.70
C VAL A 175 15.11 24.67 -10.52
N ALA A 176 15.38 23.43 -10.13
CA ALA A 176 14.75 22.77 -8.98
C ALA A 176 15.38 23.21 -7.66
N TRP A 177 14.68 22.98 -6.54
CA TRP A 177 15.21 23.22 -5.20
C TRP A 177 14.70 22.19 -4.19
N LYS A 178 15.42 22.02 -3.09
CA LYS A 178 15.02 21.14 -1.99
C LYS A 178 14.20 21.91 -0.96
N ALA A 179 13.03 21.39 -0.59
CA ALA A 179 12.20 21.88 0.51
C ALA A 179 11.08 20.90 0.84
N SER A 180 10.58 20.95 2.07
CA SER A 180 9.32 20.30 2.48
C SER A 180 8.18 21.30 2.57
N ARG A 181 6.93 20.87 2.34
CA ARG A 181 5.76 21.76 2.44
C ARG A 181 5.56 22.25 3.86
N TYR A 182 5.30 23.55 3.98
CA TYR A 182 5.06 24.22 5.26
C TYR A 182 6.19 24.04 6.27
N ASP A 183 7.42 23.86 5.78
CA ASP A 183 8.63 23.60 6.59
C ASP A 183 8.47 22.43 7.57
N LYS A 184 7.62 21.45 7.20
CA LYS A 184 7.40 20.23 7.98
C LYS A 184 8.40 19.15 7.57
N GLY A 185 9.47 19.02 8.31
CA GLY A 185 10.64 18.19 8.00
C GLY A 185 11.81 19.03 7.53
N GLY A 186 12.79 18.40 6.91
CA GLY A 186 13.94 19.05 6.31
C GLY A 186 13.71 19.42 4.84
N GLU A 187 14.80 19.41 4.07
CA GLU A 187 14.80 19.58 2.63
C GLU A 187 14.52 18.23 1.91
N ASP A 188 13.42 17.57 2.29
CA ASP A 188 13.18 16.15 1.97
C ASP A 188 12.66 15.90 0.55
N TYR A 189 12.21 16.94 -0.15
CA TYR A 189 11.69 16.83 -1.52
C TYR A 189 12.46 17.75 -2.46
N ILE A 190 12.69 17.29 -3.69
CA ILE A 190 13.09 18.16 -4.78
C ILE A 190 11.82 18.72 -5.44
N ASN A 191 11.77 20.02 -5.65
CA ASN A 191 10.62 20.76 -6.16
C ASN A 191 10.95 21.36 -7.52
N CYS A 192 10.17 21.00 -8.55
CA CYS A 192 10.31 21.51 -9.91
C CYS A 192 9.16 22.48 -10.20
N PRO A 193 9.43 23.81 -10.32
CA PRO A 193 8.38 24.81 -10.51
C PRO A 193 7.93 24.88 -11.95
N LEU A 194 6.64 25.20 -12.15
CA LEU A 194 6.12 25.59 -13.44
C LEU A 194 5.43 26.95 -13.31
N ASP A 195 5.69 27.85 -14.25
CA ASP A 195 4.85 29.01 -14.43
C ASP A 195 3.51 28.62 -15.12
N ARG A 196 2.66 29.59 -15.38
CA ARG A 196 1.33 29.34 -15.92
C ARG A 196 1.37 28.80 -17.38
N GLU A 197 2.26 29.31 -18.18
CA GLU A 197 2.38 28.91 -19.59
C GLU A 197 2.96 27.49 -19.69
N GLN A 198 4.03 27.22 -18.97
CA GLN A 198 4.64 25.89 -18.86
C GLN A 198 3.66 24.85 -18.35
N TYR A 199 2.88 25.20 -17.32
CA TYR A 199 1.85 24.32 -16.76
C TYR A 199 0.78 23.97 -17.80
N HIS A 200 0.25 24.97 -18.50
CA HIS A 200 -0.79 24.71 -19.49
C HIS A 200 -0.26 23.90 -20.69
N ALA A 201 0.95 24.19 -21.17
CA ALA A 201 1.59 23.40 -22.21
C ALA A 201 1.83 21.95 -21.77
N PHE A 202 2.24 21.74 -20.51
CA PHE A 202 2.40 20.42 -19.92
C PHE A 202 1.08 19.66 -19.83
N VAL A 203 0.01 20.28 -19.30
CA VAL A 203 -1.32 19.65 -19.19
C VAL A 203 -1.85 19.24 -20.56
N GLU A 204 -1.69 20.08 -21.56
CA GLU A 204 -2.11 19.78 -22.94
C GLU A 204 -1.33 18.61 -23.52
N ALA A 205 -0.01 18.57 -23.31
CA ALA A 205 0.83 17.45 -23.71
C ALA A 205 0.43 16.13 -23.04
N VAL A 206 0.09 16.15 -21.73
CA VAL A 206 -0.41 14.98 -20.98
C VAL A 206 -1.75 14.49 -21.56
N VAL A 207 -2.68 15.39 -21.86
CA VAL A 207 -4.01 15.03 -22.38
C VAL A 207 -3.90 14.36 -23.75
N HIS A 208 -3.03 14.87 -24.63
CA HIS A 208 -2.88 14.41 -26.01
C HIS A 208 -1.83 13.30 -26.20
N ALA A 209 -1.04 12.99 -25.18
CA ALA A 209 -0.04 11.92 -25.25
C ALA A 209 -0.65 10.58 -25.65
N ASP A 210 0.09 9.76 -26.37
CA ASP A 210 -0.27 8.39 -26.68
C ASP A 210 -0.28 7.52 -25.41
N LYS A 211 -1.31 6.71 -25.27
CA LYS A 211 -1.57 5.88 -24.11
C LYS A 211 -1.57 4.41 -24.46
N VAL A 212 -1.15 3.58 -23.52
CA VAL A 212 -1.27 2.12 -23.64
C VAL A 212 -2.76 1.78 -23.74
N PRO A 213 -3.20 1.02 -24.78
CA PRO A 213 -4.59 0.65 -24.93
C PRO A 213 -5.07 -0.20 -23.73
N THR A 214 -6.19 0.21 -23.15
CA THR A 214 -6.95 -0.66 -22.23
C THR A 214 -7.89 -1.54 -23.05
N ARG A 215 -8.10 -2.79 -22.64
CA ARG A 215 -9.02 -3.69 -23.36
C ARG A 215 -10.43 -3.11 -23.37
N ASP A 216 -11.07 -3.05 -24.54
CA ASP A 216 -12.26 -2.26 -24.88
C ASP A 216 -13.57 -2.58 -24.14
N PHE A 217 -13.62 -3.57 -23.25
CA PHE A 217 -14.87 -4.04 -22.62
C PHE A 217 -15.09 -3.61 -21.18
N GLU A 218 -14.15 -2.88 -20.59
CA GLU A 218 -14.23 -2.50 -19.18
C GLU A 218 -14.26 -0.98 -19.03
N ARG A 219 -15.32 -0.44 -18.42
CA ARG A 219 -15.24 0.90 -17.85
C ARG A 219 -14.08 0.90 -16.87
N CYS A 220 -12.96 1.52 -17.27
CA CYS A 220 -11.77 1.60 -16.42
C CYS A 220 -12.14 2.28 -15.11
N LEU A 221 -12.34 1.50 -14.06
CA LEU A 221 -12.46 2.00 -12.71
C LEU A 221 -11.03 2.23 -12.22
N TYR A 222 -10.61 3.50 -12.20
CA TYR A 222 -9.37 3.91 -11.55
C TYR A 222 -9.62 4.16 -10.09
N PHE A 223 -8.68 3.77 -9.29
CA PHE A 223 -8.67 4.15 -7.89
C PHE A 223 -8.21 5.61 -7.75
N GLU A 224 -8.86 6.42 -6.89
CA GLU A 224 -8.52 7.85 -6.80
C GLU A 224 -7.08 8.11 -6.35
N GLY A 225 -6.53 7.27 -5.48
CA GLY A 225 -5.14 7.39 -4.99
C GLY A 225 -4.07 7.00 -6.00
N CYS A 226 -4.42 6.19 -7.01
CA CYS A 226 -3.52 5.71 -8.07
C CYS A 226 -4.02 6.07 -9.47
N MET A 227 -4.87 7.09 -9.55
CA MET A 227 -5.42 7.56 -10.83
C MET A 227 -4.30 8.09 -11.73
N PRO A 228 -4.25 7.66 -13.01
CA PRO A 228 -3.30 8.19 -13.96
C PRO A 228 -3.42 9.71 -14.10
N ILE A 229 -2.28 10.39 -14.23
CA ILE A 229 -2.23 11.85 -14.34
C ILE A 229 -3.04 12.36 -15.55
N GLU A 230 -3.13 11.57 -16.62
CA GLU A 230 -3.91 11.88 -17.81
C GLU A 230 -5.41 11.93 -17.53
N GLU A 231 -5.90 11.05 -16.65
CA GLU A 231 -7.31 11.04 -16.26
C GLU A 231 -7.64 12.21 -15.35
N MET A 232 -6.71 12.58 -14.45
CA MET A 232 -6.85 13.80 -13.65
C MET A 232 -6.85 15.06 -14.52
N ALA A 233 -5.94 15.15 -15.51
CA ALA A 233 -5.84 16.27 -16.42
C ALA A 233 -7.12 16.46 -17.26
N ARG A 234 -7.77 15.37 -17.68
CA ARG A 234 -9.04 15.41 -18.44
C ARG A 234 -10.23 15.93 -17.62
N ARG A 235 -10.19 15.84 -16.29
CA ARG A 235 -11.26 16.35 -15.41
C ARG A 235 -11.34 17.87 -15.38
N GLY A 236 -10.29 18.57 -15.78
CA GLY A 236 -10.23 20.03 -15.89
C GLY A 236 -8.81 20.55 -15.99
N ARG A 237 -8.67 21.70 -16.66
CA ARG A 237 -7.37 22.30 -16.98
C ARG A 237 -6.50 22.57 -15.74
N ASP A 238 -7.11 22.92 -14.63
CA ASP A 238 -6.39 23.27 -13.40
C ASP A 238 -6.37 22.12 -12.36
N THR A 239 -6.94 20.95 -12.68
CA THR A 239 -7.07 19.83 -11.74
C THR A 239 -5.72 19.42 -11.16
N LEU A 240 -4.65 19.36 -11.97
CA LEU A 240 -3.33 18.97 -11.50
C LEU A 240 -2.72 20.00 -10.54
N ALA A 241 -2.96 21.29 -10.73
CA ALA A 241 -2.48 22.37 -9.85
C ALA A 241 -3.19 22.38 -8.48
N PHE A 242 -4.37 21.77 -8.37
CA PHE A 242 -5.07 21.54 -7.09
C PHE A 242 -4.82 20.13 -6.52
N GLY A 243 -4.24 19.24 -7.31
CA GLY A 243 -3.91 17.86 -6.99
C GLY A 243 -2.39 17.64 -6.81
N PRO A 244 -1.78 16.73 -7.62
CA PRO A 244 -0.38 16.32 -7.46
C PRO A 244 0.64 17.45 -7.68
N MET A 245 0.29 18.45 -8.49
CA MET A 245 1.16 19.60 -8.78
C MET A 245 0.83 20.84 -7.93
N ARG A 246 0.12 20.70 -6.83
CA ARG A 246 -0.28 21.83 -5.97
C ARG A 246 0.94 22.56 -5.45
N PRO A 247 1.06 23.92 -5.62
CA PRO A 247 2.24 24.68 -5.18
C PRO A 247 2.13 25.20 -3.74
N VAL A 248 1.00 25.04 -3.06
CA VAL A 248 0.74 25.61 -1.73
C VAL A 248 1.68 25.03 -0.68
N GLY A 249 2.27 25.90 0.14
CA GLY A 249 3.25 25.51 1.17
C GLY A 249 4.69 25.39 0.66
N LEU A 250 4.94 25.78 -0.62
CA LEU A 250 6.27 25.84 -1.23
C LEU A 250 6.54 27.26 -1.74
N VAL A 251 7.72 27.77 -1.45
CA VAL A 251 8.22 29.05 -1.94
C VAL A 251 9.54 28.80 -2.63
N ASP A 252 9.69 29.28 -3.86
CA ASP A 252 10.96 29.20 -4.59
C ASP A 252 11.96 30.16 -3.93
N PRO A 253 13.09 29.67 -3.39
CA PRO A 253 14.04 30.50 -2.64
C PRO A 253 14.72 31.57 -3.53
N ARG A 254 14.75 31.39 -4.84
CA ARG A 254 15.36 32.34 -5.80
C ARG A 254 14.45 33.52 -6.09
N SER A 255 13.16 33.28 -6.24
CA SER A 255 12.19 34.32 -6.55
C SER A 255 11.47 34.90 -5.34
N GLY A 256 11.50 34.20 -4.20
CA GLY A 256 10.69 34.48 -3.02
C GLY A 256 9.20 34.31 -3.26
N LYS A 257 8.79 33.70 -4.39
CA LYS A 257 7.39 33.58 -4.80
C LYS A 257 6.97 32.10 -4.90
N ARG A 258 5.68 31.89 -4.82
CA ARG A 258 5.07 30.59 -5.09
C ARG A 258 4.91 30.42 -6.61
N ALA A 259 5.32 29.28 -7.14
CA ALA A 259 5.08 28.89 -8.54
C ALA A 259 3.58 28.74 -8.83
N HIS A 260 3.18 28.70 -10.11
CA HIS A 260 1.81 28.39 -10.50
C HIS A 260 1.46 26.92 -10.21
N ALA A 261 2.39 26.02 -10.51
CA ALA A 261 2.34 24.59 -10.16
C ALA A 261 3.74 24.10 -9.77
N CYS A 262 3.82 22.97 -9.09
CA CYS A 262 5.09 22.41 -8.66
C CYS A 262 5.04 20.89 -8.64
N VAL A 263 5.96 20.24 -9.35
CA VAL A 263 6.17 18.80 -9.28
C VAL A 263 7.11 18.49 -8.12
N GLN A 264 6.72 17.56 -7.26
CA GLN A 264 7.56 17.08 -6.16
C GLN A 264 8.17 15.72 -6.48
N LEU A 265 9.45 15.61 -6.22
CA LEU A 265 10.20 14.37 -6.31
C LEU A 265 10.57 13.94 -4.88
N ARG A 266 10.29 12.68 -4.55
CA ARG A 266 10.59 12.09 -3.23
C ARG A 266 11.72 11.10 -3.35
N GLN A 267 12.65 11.13 -2.41
CA GLN A 267 13.76 10.19 -2.32
C GLN A 267 13.27 8.74 -2.29
N ASP A 268 13.85 7.87 -3.10
CA ASP A 268 13.46 6.46 -3.28
C ASP A 268 14.50 5.46 -2.73
N ASP A 269 15.75 5.89 -2.51
CA ASP A 269 16.84 5.10 -1.92
C ASP A 269 17.51 5.84 -0.75
N ALA A 270 18.26 5.12 0.08
CA ALA A 270 18.91 5.69 1.26
C ALA A 270 19.97 6.73 0.92
N GLU A 271 20.68 6.55 -0.19
CA GLU A 271 21.78 7.42 -0.63
C GLU A 271 21.29 8.68 -1.35
N GLY A 272 20.00 8.80 -1.65
CA GLY A 272 19.45 9.95 -2.37
C GLY A 272 19.85 10.04 -3.84
N ARG A 273 20.14 8.89 -4.47
CA ARG A 273 20.49 8.81 -5.90
C ARG A 273 19.27 8.73 -6.80
N LEU A 274 18.13 8.26 -6.25
CA LEU A 274 16.90 8.00 -6.98
C LEU A 274 15.76 8.81 -6.38
N PHE A 275 14.92 9.38 -7.25
CA PHE A 275 13.75 10.16 -6.85
C PHE A 275 12.50 9.72 -7.61
N ASN A 276 11.43 9.46 -6.86
CA ASN A 276 10.12 9.11 -7.38
C ASN A 276 9.28 10.37 -7.65
N MET A 277 8.64 10.46 -8.81
CA MET A 277 7.73 11.55 -9.17
C MET A 277 6.39 11.41 -8.44
N VAL A 278 6.16 12.23 -7.42
CA VAL A 278 5.00 12.10 -6.52
C VAL A 278 3.69 12.43 -7.23
N GLY A 279 2.78 11.45 -7.28
CA GLY A 279 1.46 11.62 -7.90
C GLY A 279 1.45 11.58 -9.43
N PHE A 280 2.53 11.10 -10.04
CA PHE A 280 2.69 11.01 -11.50
C PHE A 280 2.51 9.59 -12.05
N GLN A 281 1.58 8.84 -11.47
CA GLN A 281 1.13 7.59 -12.05
C GLN A 281 0.63 7.82 -13.46
N THR A 282 0.97 6.95 -14.41
CA THR A 282 0.68 7.19 -15.81
C THR A 282 0.46 5.90 -16.62
N LYS A 283 -0.38 6.00 -17.64
CA LYS A 283 -0.57 5.00 -18.69
C LYS A 283 -0.03 5.46 -20.06
N MET A 284 0.67 6.58 -20.11
CA MET A 284 1.34 7.03 -21.35
C MET A 284 2.33 5.96 -21.81
N THR A 285 2.52 5.87 -23.13
CA THR A 285 3.57 5.01 -23.70
C THR A 285 4.97 5.49 -23.25
N TYR A 286 5.94 4.62 -23.21
CA TYR A 286 7.30 4.97 -22.75
C TYR A 286 7.95 6.13 -23.50
N PRO A 287 7.81 6.26 -24.86
CA PRO A 287 8.30 7.43 -25.56
C PRO A 287 7.61 8.73 -25.12
N GLU A 288 6.28 8.69 -24.93
CA GLU A 288 5.50 9.84 -24.48
C GLU A 288 5.85 10.27 -23.06
N GLN A 289 6.08 9.33 -22.15
CA GLN A 289 6.54 9.67 -20.81
C GLN A 289 7.85 10.46 -20.84
N ARG A 290 8.83 10.01 -21.65
CA ARG A 290 10.10 10.73 -21.78
C ARG A 290 9.91 12.11 -22.39
N ARG A 291 9.08 12.24 -23.43
CA ARG A 291 8.79 13.50 -24.08
C ARG A 291 8.08 14.48 -23.14
N VAL A 292 7.00 14.05 -22.52
CA VAL A 292 6.12 14.91 -21.72
C VAL A 292 6.77 15.27 -20.39
N PHE A 293 7.36 14.31 -19.67
CA PHE A 293 7.94 14.62 -18.37
C PHE A 293 9.22 15.45 -18.45
N ARG A 294 9.93 15.42 -19.57
CA ARG A 294 11.05 16.35 -19.85
C ARG A 294 10.62 17.79 -20.13
N MET A 295 9.33 18.06 -20.32
CA MET A 295 8.81 19.43 -20.38
C MET A 295 8.78 20.11 -18.99
N ILE A 296 8.89 19.35 -17.92
CA ILE A 296 8.91 19.90 -16.56
C ILE A 296 10.26 20.57 -16.31
N PRO A 297 10.28 21.88 -15.93
CA PRO A 297 11.52 22.58 -15.62
C PRO A 297 12.30 21.85 -14.53
N GLY A 298 13.59 21.67 -14.76
CA GLY A 298 14.47 20.85 -13.95
C GLY A 298 14.56 19.39 -14.37
N LEU A 299 13.66 18.90 -15.25
CA LEU A 299 13.67 17.51 -15.75
C LEU A 299 13.99 17.39 -17.25
N GLY A 300 14.45 18.46 -17.90
CA GLY A 300 14.74 18.47 -19.35
C GLY A 300 15.73 17.38 -19.79
N SER A 301 16.69 17.05 -18.96
CA SER A 301 17.68 16.00 -19.19
C SER A 301 17.45 14.74 -18.34
N ALA A 302 16.24 14.59 -17.73
CA ALA A 302 15.98 13.52 -16.78
C ALA A 302 16.24 12.13 -17.37
N GLU A 303 16.96 11.31 -16.59
CA GLU A 303 17.19 9.90 -16.84
C GLU A 303 16.23 9.07 -16.00
N PHE A 304 15.33 8.37 -16.69
CA PHE A 304 14.31 7.53 -16.07
C PHE A 304 14.88 6.12 -15.85
N VAL A 305 15.15 5.78 -14.60
CA VAL A 305 15.52 4.42 -14.17
C VAL A 305 14.34 3.48 -14.29
N ARG A 306 13.15 4.00 -14.01
CA ARG A 306 11.89 3.31 -14.15
C ARG A 306 10.87 4.25 -14.77
N LEU A 307 10.16 3.76 -15.77
CA LEU A 307 8.99 4.44 -16.34
C LEU A 307 7.71 3.98 -15.65
N GLY A 308 6.68 4.79 -15.73
CA GLY A 308 5.35 4.45 -15.25
C GLY A 308 4.70 3.36 -16.09
N SER A 309 3.81 2.59 -15.49
CA SER A 309 3.06 1.53 -16.17
C SER A 309 1.66 1.38 -15.57
N LEU A 310 0.74 0.83 -16.35
CA LEU A 310 -0.62 0.53 -15.93
C LEU A 310 -0.75 -0.96 -15.68
N HIS A 311 -1.32 -1.32 -14.53
CA HIS A 311 -1.57 -2.72 -14.16
C HIS A 311 -3.05 -2.93 -13.89
N ARG A 312 -3.54 -4.11 -14.25
CA ARG A 312 -4.87 -4.59 -13.92
C ARG A 312 -4.81 -5.30 -12.58
N ASN A 313 -5.51 -4.77 -11.60
CA ASN A 313 -5.56 -5.29 -10.25
C ASN A 313 -6.82 -6.12 -10.01
N THR A 314 -6.67 -7.24 -9.32
CA THR A 314 -7.78 -8.13 -8.97
C THR A 314 -8.17 -7.92 -7.51
N PHE A 315 -9.47 -7.82 -7.24
CA PHE A 315 -10.02 -7.89 -5.89
C PHE A 315 -11.35 -8.66 -5.89
N VAL A 316 -11.81 -9.05 -4.70
CA VAL A 316 -13.05 -9.80 -4.55
C VAL A 316 -14.18 -8.89 -4.05
N ASP A 317 -15.43 -9.29 -4.26
CA ASP A 317 -16.59 -8.64 -3.63
C ASP A 317 -16.65 -9.00 -2.13
N ALA A 318 -15.76 -8.38 -1.36
CA ALA A 318 -15.61 -8.68 0.07
C ALA A 318 -16.91 -8.52 0.88
N PRO A 319 -17.80 -7.52 0.62
CA PRO A 319 -19.12 -7.44 1.28
C PRO A 319 -19.99 -8.68 1.12
N ALA A 320 -19.88 -9.36 -0.02
CA ALA A 320 -20.65 -10.57 -0.30
C ALA A 320 -19.97 -11.84 0.21
N LEU A 321 -18.66 -11.82 0.41
CA LEU A 321 -17.85 -13.03 0.61
C LEU A 321 -17.21 -13.15 1.99
N LEU A 322 -16.89 -12.04 2.67
CA LEU A 322 -16.05 -12.06 3.85
C LEU A 322 -16.78 -11.69 5.14
N LEU A 323 -16.34 -12.31 6.22
CA LEU A 323 -16.60 -11.86 7.58
C LEU A 323 -15.55 -10.79 7.99
N PRO A 324 -15.83 -9.95 9.01
CA PRO A 324 -14.85 -9.00 9.54
C PRO A 324 -13.55 -9.64 10.07
N SER A 325 -13.55 -10.95 10.31
CA SER A 325 -12.38 -11.76 10.63
C SER A 325 -11.53 -12.15 9.42
N LEU A 326 -11.91 -11.73 8.20
CA LEU A 326 -11.32 -12.07 6.92
C LEU A 326 -11.54 -13.53 6.47
N GLN A 327 -12.33 -14.31 7.20
CA GLN A 327 -12.76 -15.64 6.75
C GLN A 327 -13.75 -15.52 5.60
N VAL A 328 -13.64 -16.45 4.66
CA VAL A 328 -14.64 -16.62 3.60
C VAL A 328 -15.88 -17.28 4.19
N MET A 329 -17.05 -16.67 3.95
CA MET A 329 -18.34 -17.20 4.42
C MET A 329 -18.56 -18.61 3.83
N GLY A 330 -18.99 -19.53 4.70
CA GLY A 330 -19.18 -20.93 4.35
C GLY A 330 -17.90 -21.77 4.23
N ARG A 331 -16.71 -21.16 4.35
CA ARG A 331 -15.42 -21.87 4.26
C ARG A 331 -14.51 -21.52 5.46
N LYS A 332 -14.72 -22.23 6.54
CA LYS A 332 -14.07 -21.93 7.84
C LYS A 332 -12.54 -21.98 7.81
N ARG A 333 -11.94 -22.67 6.82
CA ARG A 333 -10.48 -22.85 6.70
C ARG A 333 -9.85 -21.98 5.62
N LEU A 334 -10.57 -20.99 5.07
CA LEU A 334 -10.08 -20.09 4.05
C LEU A 334 -10.20 -18.64 4.51
N LEU A 335 -9.07 -17.93 4.54
CA LEU A 335 -9.00 -16.50 4.79
C LEU A 335 -8.42 -15.79 3.56
N LEU A 336 -8.85 -14.57 3.32
CA LEU A 336 -8.26 -13.69 2.31
C LEU A 336 -7.63 -12.47 2.98
N ALA A 337 -6.52 -11.96 2.43
CA ALA A 337 -5.81 -10.80 2.97
C ALA A 337 -5.17 -9.95 1.86
N GLY A 338 -4.71 -8.78 2.23
CA GLY A 338 -4.07 -7.84 1.32
C GLY A 338 -5.06 -7.10 0.44
N GLN A 339 -4.57 -6.52 -0.63
CA GLN A 339 -5.38 -5.72 -1.56
C GLN A 339 -6.52 -6.53 -2.19
N LEU A 340 -6.37 -7.85 -2.25
CA LEU A 340 -7.39 -8.78 -2.74
C LEU A 340 -8.74 -8.62 -2.04
N VAL A 341 -8.78 -8.22 -0.76
CA VAL A 341 -10.02 -8.02 0.00
C VAL A 341 -10.65 -6.64 -0.22
N GLY A 342 -10.14 -5.84 -1.14
CA GLY A 342 -10.67 -4.51 -1.41
C GLY A 342 -10.21 -3.44 -0.41
N VAL A 343 -9.07 -3.63 0.23
CA VAL A 343 -8.35 -2.53 0.90
C VAL A 343 -7.34 -1.92 -0.05
N GLU A 344 -7.08 -0.61 0.09
CA GLU A 344 -6.12 0.09 -0.74
C GLU A 344 -4.97 0.64 0.09
N GLY A 345 -3.76 0.31 -0.33
CA GLY A 345 -2.50 0.78 0.25
C GLY A 345 -1.70 -0.33 0.94
N TYR A 346 -0.39 -0.08 1.05
CA TYR A 346 0.56 -1.02 1.63
C TYR A 346 0.27 -1.31 3.11
N VAL A 347 -0.07 -0.25 3.88
CA VAL A 347 -0.36 -0.36 5.31
C VAL A 347 -1.62 -1.18 5.53
N GLU A 348 -2.68 -0.89 4.78
CA GLU A 348 -3.96 -1.59 4.85
C GLU A 348 -3.81 -3.05 4.45
N SER A 349 -3.03 -3.32 3.39
CA SER A 349 -2.73 -4.68 2.94
C SER A 349 -2.00 -5.47 4.02
N ALA A 350 -0.93 -4.92 4.60
CA ALA A 350 -0.19 -5.55 5.68
C ALA A 350 -1.06 -5.76 6.93
N ALA A 351 -1.89 -4.78 7.31
CA ALA A 351 -2.78 -4.87 8.46
C ALA A 351 -3.82 -6.00 8.32
N THR A 352 -4.36 -6.22 7.12
CA THR A 352 -5.24 -7.37 6.87
C THR A 352 -4.47 -8.70 6.93
N GLY A 353 -3.21 -8.74 6.47
CA GLY A 353 -2.32 -9.88 6.62
C GLY A 353 -2.04 -10.22 8.07
N LEU A 354 -1.75 -9.20 8.90
CA LEU A 354 -1.58 -9.32 10.34
C LEU A 354 -2.80 -9.98 10.99
N LEU A 355 -4.00 -9.47 10.72
CA LEU A 355 -5.23 -10.04 11.28
C LEU A 355 -5.50 -11.45 10.77
N ALA A 356 -5.27 -11.72 9.49
CA ALA A 356 -5.44 -13.06 8.92
C ALA A 356 -4.51 -14.09 9.59
N GLY A 357 -3.25 -13.71 9.83
CA GLY A 357 -2.29 -14.55 10.58
C GLY A 357 -2.73 -14.82 12.01
N LEU A 358 -3.17 -13.78 12.74
CA LEU A 358 -3.73 -13.92 14.08
C LEU A 358 -4.93 -14.87 14.09
N ASN A 359 -5.86 -14.71 13.16
CA ASN A 359 -7.06 -15.51 13.10
C ASN A 359 -6.82 -16.95 12.64
N ALA A 360 -5.87 -17.17 11.73
CA ALA A 360 -5.46 -18.52 11.37
C ALA A 360 -4.86 -19.28 12.57
N GLY A 361 -4.03 -18.61 13.37
CA GLY A 361 -3.50 -19.20 14.60
C GLY A 361 -4.59 -19.56 15.61
N ARG A 362 -5.58 -18.70 15.78
CA ARG A 362 -6.75 -18.96 16.64
C ARG A 362 -7.58 -20.13 16.17
N LEU A 363 -7.81 -20.22 14.86
CA LEU A 363 -8.55 -21.34 14.25
C LEU A 363 -7.85 -22.68 14.49
N LEU A 364 -6.51 -22.76 14.38
CA LEU A 364 -5.75 -23.95 14.73
C LEU A 364 -5.86 -24.33 16.22
N ALA A 365 -5.93 -23.32 17.08
CA ALA A 365 -6.15 -23.51 18.50
C ALA A 365 -7.62 -23.80 18.87
N GLY A 366 -8.52 -23.98 17.89
CA GLY A 366 -9.95 -24.20 18.13
C GLY A 366 -10.69 -22.99 18.70
N GLN A 367 -10.07 -21.80 18.63
CA GLN A 367 -10.65 -20.57 19.16
C GLN A 367 -11.43 -19.82 18.06
N ALA A 368 -12.43 -19.03 18.48
CA ALA A 368 -13.15 -18.18 17.55
C ALA A 368 -12.24 -17.08 16.98
N PRO A 369 -12.31 -16.81 15.66
CA PRO A 369 -11.59 -15.69 15.06
C PRO A 369 -12.13 -14.35 15.57
N LEU A 370 -11.28 -13.33 15.54
CA LEU A 370 -11.52 -12.02 16.09
C LEU A 370 -11.72 -10.98 14.97
N ALA A 371 -12.48 -9.94 15.31
CA ALA A 371 -12.49 -8.69 14.57
C ALA A 371 -12.05 -7.54 15.51
N PRO A 372 -11.21 -6.61 15.04
CA PRO A 372 -10.83 -5.45 15.85
C PRO A 372 -12.05 -4.54 16.14
N PRO A 373 -12.05 -3.78 17.26
CA PRO A 373 -13.11 -2.83 17.56
C PRO A 373 -13.33 -1.83 16.43
N ARG A 374 -14.58 -1.50 16.12
CA ARG A 374 -14.93 -0.54 15.06
C ARG A 374 -14.38 0.87 15.27
N THR A 375 -13.94 1.18 16.47
CA THR A 375 -13.30 2.45 16.84
C THR A 375 -11.83 2.52 16.47
N THR A 376 -11.19 1.40 16.12
CA THR A 376 -9.82 1.34 15.61
C THR A 376 -9.77 1.60 14.09
N ALA A 377 -8.60 1.93 13.56
CA ALA A 377 -8.42 2.15 12.12
C ALA A 377 -8.64 0.85 11.34
N LEU A 378 -8.07 -0.26 11.80
CA LEU A 378 -8.27 -1.57 11.18
C LEU A 378 -9.73 -2.00 11.28
N GLY A 379 -10.35 -1.89 12.45
CA GLY A 379 -11.74 -2.31 12.67
C GLY A 379 -12.75 -1.48 11.87
N SER A 380 -12.55 -0.16 11.74
CA SER A 380 -13.41 0.70 10.91
C SER A 380 -13.27 0.39 9.41
N LEU A 381 -12.05 0.11 8.95
CA LEU A 381 -11.79 -0.29 7.57
C LEU A 381 -12.45 -1.63 7.25
N LEU A 382 -12.28 -2.64 8.12
CA LEU A 382 -12.90 -3.95 7.95
C LEU A 382 -14.43 -3.89 8.00
N ALA A 383 -14.98 -3.08 8.89
CA ALA A 383 -16.42 -2.85 8.91
C ALA A 383 -16.94 -2.25 7.58
N TYR A 384 -16.13 -1.40 6.93
CA TYR A 384 -16.48 -0.88 5.60
C TYR A 384 -16.37 -1.96 4.51
N VAL A 385 -15.23 -2.67 4.40
CA VAL A 385 -15.03 -3.64 3.31
C VAL A 385 -15.90 -4.88 3.42
N THR A 386 -16.41 -5.21 4.61
CA THR A 386 -17.32 -6.36 4.81
C THR A 386 -18.77 -5.96 5.01
N GLN A 387 -19.12 -4.68 4.82
CA GLN A 387 -20.49 -4.18 4.98
C GLN A 387 -21.40 -4.71 3.88
N ARG A 388 -22.35 -5.55 4.25
CA ARG A 388 -23.35 -6.12 3.33
C ARG A 388 -24.29 -5.07 2.72
N GLY A 389 -24.86 -5.39 1.56
CA GLY A 389 -25.89 -4.60 0.91
C GLY A 389 -25.39 -3.37 0.13
N LYS A 390 -24.11 -3.24 -0.12
CA LYS A 390 -23.56 -2.20 -1.01
C LYS A 390 -23.92 -2.51 -2.46
N LYS A 391 -24.52 -1.55 -3.15
CA LYS A 391 -24.86 -1.67 -4.58
C LYS A 391 -23.63 -1.67 -5.50
N ALA A 392 -22.57 -0.98 -5.08
CA ALA A 392 -21.28 -0.95 -5.76
C ALA A 392 -20.17 -0.92 -4.70
N PHE A 393 -19.37 -1.97 -4.64
CA PHE A 393 -18.21 -2.03 -3.77
C PHE A 393 -17.01 -1.42 -4.48
N GLN A 394 -16.30 -0.54 -3.79
CA GLN A 394 -15.03 0.02 -4.23
C GLN A 394 -13.98 -0.18 -3.14
N PRO A 395 -12.73 -0.49 -3.50
CA PRO A 395 -11.63 -0.54 -2.56
C PRO A 395 -11.52 0.74 -1.73
N MET A 396 -11.03 0.62 -0.49
CA MET A 396 -11.00 1.71 0.48
C MET A 396 -9.69 1.72 1.24
N ASN A 397 -9.21 2.91 1.55
CA ASN A 397 -8.10 3.13 2.49
C ASN A 397 -8.60 3.53 3.88
N ALA A 398 -7.71 3.45 4.87
CA ALA A 398 -7.99 3.92 6.21
C ALA A 398 -8.19 5.46 6.22
N ASN A 399 -9.37 5.90 6.67
CA ASN A 399 -9.69 7.32 6.81
C ASN A 399 -10.64 7.54 7.99
N TYR A 400 -10.55 8.71 8.65
CA TYR A 400 -11.37 9.03 9.82
C TYR A 400 -12.88 9.15 9.54
N GLY A 401 -13.29 9.23 8.27
CA GLY A 401 -14.70 9.20 7.87
C GLY A 401 -15.41 7.86 8.12
N LEU A 402 -14.63 6.78 8.27
CA LEU A 402 -15.15 5.43 8.55
C LEU A 402 -15.41 5.19 10.04
N PHE A 403 -14.87 6.03 10.92
CA PHE A 403 -14.93 5.81 12.38
C PHE A 403 -16.30 6.18 12.96
N PRO A 404 -16.76 5.45 13.99
CA PRO A 404 -17.90 5.87 14.76
C PRO A 404 -17.66 7.27 15.38
N PRO A 405 -18.69 8.11 15.48
CA PRO A 405 -18.56 9.45 16.04
C PRO A 405 -18.03 9.43 17.48
N LEU A 406 -17.44 10.53 17.91
CA LEU A 406 -17.13 10.78 19.31
C LEU A 406 -18.40 11.20 20.06
N ALA A 407 -18.49 10.86 21.34
CA ALA A 407 -19.58 11.32 22.21
C ALA A 407 -19.58 12.86 22.38
N ARG A 408 -18.38 13.49 22.32
CA ARG A 408 -18.20 14.92 22.38
C ARG A 408 -18.01 15.52 20.99
N ALA A 409 -18.65 16.64 20.71
CA ALA A 409 -18.48 17.40 19.48
C ALA A 409 -17.12 18.12 19.46
N LEU A 410 -16.19 17.62 18.65
CA LEU A 410 -14.89 18.22 18.39
C LEU A 410 -14.73 18.50 16.89
N ARG A 411 -13.84 19.40 16.51
CA ARG A 411 -13.59 19.78 15.11
C ARG A 411 -12.12 19.73 14.76
N GLY A 412 -11.83 19.68 13.46
CA GLY A 412 -10.47 19.80 12.92
C GLY A 412 -9.48 18.76 13.49
N ARG A 413 -8.34 19.25 13.91
CA ARG A 413 -7.21 18.47 14.45
C ARG A 413 -7.60 17.75 15.75
N ASP A 414 -8.23 18.46 16.69
CA ASP A 414 -8.60 17.90 18.00
C ASP A 414 -9.56 16.72 17.88
N LYS A 415 -10.50 16.78 16.93
CA LYS A 415 -11.37 15.64 16.63
C LYS A 415 -10.58 14.42 16.21
N LYS A 416 -9.59 14.59 15.33
CA LYS A 416 -8.78 13.47 14.81
C LYS A 416 -7.91 12.86 15.91
N LEU A 417 -7.27 13.69 16.73
CA LEU A 417 -6.43 13.21 17.84
C LEU A 417 -7.28 12.49 18.90
N ALA A 418 -8.44 13.01 19.26
CA ALA A 418 -9.34 12.32 20.19
C ALA A 418 -9.87 10.97 19.64
N MET A 419 -10.07 10.86 18.30
CA MET A 419 -10.39 9.58 17.67
C MET A 419 -9.22 8.61 17.76
N ALA A 420 -7.98 9.08 17.55
CA ALA A 420 -6.78 8.28 17.65
C ALA A 420 -6.53 7.77 19.09
N GLU A 421 -6.66 8.64 20.08
CA GLU A 421 -6.55 8.28 21.50
C GLU A 421 -7.56 7.20 21.90
N ARG A 422 -8.84 7.39 21.53
CA ARG A 422 -9.87 6.39 21.75
C ARG A 422 -9.53 5.05 21.09
N ALA A 423 -9.07 5.10 19.83
CA ALA A 423 -8.74 3.90 19.06
C ALA A 423 -7.61 3.10 19.69
N LEU A 424 -6.53 3.78 20.11
CA LEU A 424 -5.39 3.12 20.76
C LEU A 424 -5.78 2.55 22.13
N ALA A 425 -6.56 3.27 22.93
CA ALA A 425 -7.04 2.77 24.20
C ALA A 425 -7.94 1.52 24.04
N GLU A 426 -8.78 1.48 23.02
CA GLU A 426 -9.64 0.32 22.74
C GLU A 426 -8.86 -0.85 22.10
N LEU A 427 -7.86 -0.56 21.27
CA LEU A 427 -6.95 -1.55 20.74
C LEU A 427 -6.20 -2.29 21.88
N MET A 428 -5.68 -1.54 22.85
CA MET A 428 -4.95 -2.14 23.98
C MET A 428 -5.85 -3.06 24.80
N ARG A 429 -7.07 -2.61 25.14
CA ARG A 429 -8.06 -3.45 25.82
C ARG A 429 -8.43 -4.70 25.02
N TRP A 430 -8.61 -4.56 23.71
CA TRP A 430 -8.89 -5.68 22.83
C TRP A 430 -7.72 -6.66 22.76
N ARG A 431 -6.47 -6.16 22.66
CA ARG A 431 -5.26 -6.96 22.66
C ARG A 431 -5.13 -7.80 23.95
N GLU A 432 -5.37 -7.19 25.10
CA GLU A 432 -5.35 -7.86 26.40
C GLU A 432 -6.46 -8.91 26.51
N SER A 433 -7.70 -8.56 26.22
CA SER A 433 -8.84 -9.48 26.30
C SER A 433 -8.75 -10.67 25.35
N ALA A 434 -8.07 -10.48 24.23
CA ALA A 434 -7.86 -11.51 23.21
C ALA A 434 -6.54 -12.30 23.40
N HIS A 435 -5.76 -12.00 24.45
CA HIS A 435 -4.44 -12.60 24.71
C HIS A 435 -3.47 -12.52 23.52
N LEU A 436 -3.49 -11.39 22.80
CA LEU A 436 -2.66 -11.21 21.59
C LEU A 436 -1.22 -10.76 21.89
N GLY A 437 -0.90 -10.45 23.14
CA GLY A 437 0.40 -9.95 23.59
C GLY A 437 1.33 -11.02 24.19
N GLU A 438 0.86 -12.23 24.40
CA GLU A 438 1.66 -13.31 24.97
C GLU A 438 2.55 -13.94 23.88
N GLU A 439 3.84 -13.62 23.90
CA GLU A 439 4.83 -14.40 23.17
C GLU A 439 5.00 -15.73 23.90
N PRO A 440 4.96 -16.88 23.20
CA PRO A 440 5.33 -18.14 23.83
C PRO A 440 6.73 -18.02 24.42
N ALA A 441 6.90 -18.45 25.66
CA ALA A 441 8.20 -18.51 26.31
C ALA A 441 9.16 -19.33 25.42
N GLY A 442 10.06 -18.66 24.68
CA GLY A 442 11.03 -19.31 23.79
C GLY A 442 11.48 -18.51 22.58
N CYS A 443 10.83 -17.40 22.26
CA CYS A 443 11.19 -16.56 21.11
C CYS A 443 11.80 -15.21 21.55
N GLN A 444 12.73 -15.25 22.50
CA GLN A 444 13.57 -14.10 22.82
C GLN A 444 14.82 -14.13 21.96
N SER A 445 15.12 -13.00 21.33
CA SER A 445 16.33 -12.63 20.56
C SER A 445 16.37 -13.08 19.08
N VAL A 446 15.74 -12.30 18.20
CA VAL A 446 16.42 -11.82 17.01
C VAL A 446 16.33 -10.28 17.06
N ALA A 447 17.36 -9.71 17.74
CA ALA A 447 17.60 -8.27 17.81
C ALA A 447 18.18 -7.76 16.48
#